data_2dcf78076525ebf92d41e55c96c2a26e
#
_entry.id   2dcf78076525ebf92d41e55c96c2a26e
#
_cell.length_a   1.000
_cell.length_b   1.000
_cell.length_c   1.000
_cell.angle_alpha   90.00
_cell.angle_beta   90.00
_cell.angle_gamma   90.00
#
_symmetry.space_group_name_H-M   'P 1'
#
loop_
_entity.id
_entity.type
_entity.pdbx_description
1 polymer ?
#
loop_
_entity_poly.entity_id
_entity_poly.type
_entity_poly.pdbx_seq_one_letter_code
_entity_poly.pdbx_strand_id
1 'polypeptide(L)'
;MQNDIKTERLILHEMTAADWAEYVAHVTEADELFVQYGIEPDERLIEFIKEPTIGVLYRSIALRDTGETVGYIGVYEEEDNLEFYVFREYRRRHYCSEEVGAFIKAYLSGVLTGTLHDRVIAETLWENGPAAEMLKRVGFVSDAVGFKLSENRENNITGTWRLKYE
;
A
#
# COMPACT_ATOMS: atom_id res chain seq x y z
N MET A 1 -16.73 -13.90 9.60
CA MET A 1 -15.45 -14.45 10.14
C MET A 1 -14.36 -13.55 9.63
N GLN A 2 -13.63 -12.97 10.56
CA GLN A 2 -12.51 -12.10 10.26
C GLN A 2 -11.38 -12.94 9.64
N ASN A 3 -11.11 -12.75 8.34
CA ASN A 3 -10.06 -13.48 7.64
C ASN A 3 -8.71 -12.76 7.85
N ASP A 4 -8.20 -12.82 9.10
CA ASP A 4 -6.87 -12.31 9.38
C ASP A 4 -5.82 -13.14 8.65
N ILE A 5 -4.88 -12.45 8.00
CA ILE A 5 -3.73 -13.09 7.38
C ILE A 5 -2.59 -13.08 8.42
N LYS A 6 -2.07 -14.26 8.73
CA LYS A 6 -0.97 -14.40 9.69
C LYS A 6 0.29 -14.83 8.96
N THR A 7 1.37 -14.10 9.21
CA THR A 7 2.71 -14.44 8.73
C THR A 7 3.60 -14.84 9.91
N GLU A 8 4.89 -14.92 9.72
CA GLU A 8 5.85 -15.20 10.80
C GLU A 8 5.81 -14.12 11.89
N ARG A 9 5.82 -12.85 11.50
CA ARG A 9 5.95 -11.69 12.39
C ARG A 9 4.72 -10.77 12.43
N LEU A 10 3.81 -10.88 11.45
CA LEU A 10 2.73 -9.92 11.23
C LEU A 10 1.35 -10.58 11.31
N ILE A 11 0.36 -9.75 11.63
CA ILE A 11 -1.07 -10.02 11.47
C ILE A 11 -1.64 -8.90 10.61
N LEU A 12 -2.26 -9.25 9.49
CA LEU A 12 -3.02 -8.33 8.66
C LEU A 12 -4.50 -8.55 8.99
N HIS A 13 -5.10 -7.60 9.65
CA HIS A 13 -6.50 -7.67 10.08
C HIS A 13 -7.34 -6.58 9.42
N GLU A 14 -8.66 -6.71 9.48
CA GLU A 14 -9.56 -5.70 8.97
C GLU A 14 -9.32 -4.36 9.66
N MET A 15 -9.22 -3.30 8.86
CA MET A 15 -8.90 -1.97 9.35
C MET A 15 -10.06 -1.38 10.16
N THR A 16 -9.79 -1.02 11.39
CA THR A 16 -10.76 -0.37 12.28
C THR A 16 -10.68 1.16 12.14
N ALA A 17 -11.66 1.87 12.71
CA ALA A 17 -11.61 3.34 12.75
C ALA A 17 -10.39 3.86 13.53
N ALA A 18 -9.92 3.13 14.54
CA ALA A 18 -8.72 3.49 15.29
C ALA A 18 -7.45 3.32 14.43
N ASP A 19 -7.35 2.21 13.69
CA ASP A 19 -6.24 1.98 12.76
C ASP A 19 -6.20 3.05 11.67
N TRP A 20 -7.37 3.44 11.16
CA TRP A 20 -7.47 4.50 10.16
C TRP A 20 -6.99 5.84 10.71
N ALA A 21 -7.38 6.21 11.92
CA ALA A 21 -6.92 7.43 12.58
C ALA A 21 -5.40 7.43 12.79
N GLU A 22 -4.82 6.29 13.16
CA GLU A 22 -3.37 6.11 13.30
C GLU A 22 -2.66 6.26 11.95
N TYR A 23 -3.19 5.61 10.90
CA TYR A 23 -2.69 5.76 9.54
C TYR A 23 -2.68 7.24 9.11
N VAL A 24 -3.80 7.95 9.27
CA VAL A 24 -3.90 9.37 8.91
C VAL A 24 -2.86 10.20 9.64
N ALA A 25 -2.64 9.95 10.93
CA ALA A 25 -1.63 10.67 11.72
C ALA A 25 -0.22 10.50 11.15
N HIS A 26 0.14 9.29 10.72
CA HIS A 26 1.46 9.01 10.13
C HIS A 26 1.61 9.56 8.71
N VAL A 27 0.62 9.33 7.84
CA VAL A 27 0.74 9.70 6.42
C VAL A 27 0.63 11.20 6.17
N THR A 28 -0.01 11.94 7.08
CA THR A 28 -0.13 13.41 6.98
C THR A 28 1.10 14.18 7.43
N GLU A 29 2.14 13.51 7.95
CA GLU A 29 3.45 14.13 8.08
C GLU A 29 3.95 14.58 6.70
N ALA A 30 4.44 15.82 6.60
CA ALA A 30 4.68 16.49 5.31
C ALA A 30 5.51 15.68 4.31
N ASP A 31 6.61 15.05 4.77
CA ASP A 31 7.48 14.25 3.91
C ASP A 31 6.82 12.94 3.45
N GLU A 32 5.89 12.41 4.24
CA GLU A 32 5.25 11.13 3.99
C GLU A 32 4.19 11.22 2.90
N LEU A 33 3.42 12.30 2.86
CA LEU A 33 2.44 12.55 1.80
C LEU A 33 3.11 12.62 0.41
N PHE A 34 4.26 13.28 0.34
CA PHE A 34 5.01 13.33 -0.91
C PHE A 34 5.52 11.94 -1.33
N VAL A 35 6.05 11.15 -0.39
CA VAL A 35 6.53 9.78 -0.66
C VAL A 35 5.40 8.88 -1.13
N GLN A 36 4.22 8.98 -0.50
CA GLN A 36 3.08 8.11 -0.79
C GLN A 36 2.36 8.50 -2.08
N TYR A 37 2.09 9.77 -2.27
CA TYR A 37 1.21 10.26 -3.34
C TYR A 37 1.92 11.08 -4.42
N GLY A 38 3.18 11.46 -4.22
CA GLY A 38 3.94 12.31 -5.14
C GLY A 38 3.39 13.73 -5.24
N ILE A 39 2.65 14.19 -4.24
CA ILE A 39 1.94 15.46 -4.22
C ILE A 39 2.33 16.19 -2.95
N GLU A 40 2.62 17.48 -3.07
CA GLU A 40 2.79 18.34 -1.89
C GLU A 40 1.50 18.36 -1.06
N PRO A 41 1.61 18.22 0.27
CA PRO A 41 0.44 18.20 1.14
C PRO A 41 -0.33 19.53 1.05
N ASP A 42 -1.63 19.43 0.78
CA ASP A 42 -2.55 20.54 0.92
C ASP A 42 -3.76 20.13 1.78
N GLU A 43 -4.50 21.13 2.25
CA GLU A 43 -5.65 20.88 3.12
C GLU A 43 -6.69 19.95 2.48
N ARG A 44 -6.89 20.02 1.16
CA ARG A 44 -7.86 19.19 0.43
C ARG A 44 -7.44 17.74 0.39
N LEU A 45 -6.14 17.46 0.17
CA LEU A 45 -5.60 16.10 0.19
C LEU A 45 -5.71 15.50 1.59
N ILE A 46 -5.37 16.30 2.61
CA ILE A 46 -5.48 15.88 4.02
C ILE A 46 -6.93 15.56 4.38
N GLU A 47 -7.89 16.41 4.00
CA GLU A 47 -9.32 16.15 4.24
C GLU A 47 -9.80 14.89 3.48
N PHE A 48 -9.35 14.68 2.24
CA PHE A 48 -9.67 13.46 1.47
C PHE A 48 -9.14 12.19 2.15
N ILE A 49 -7.92 12.22 2.68
CA ILE A 49 -7.30 11.07 3.33
C ILE A 49 -7.98 10.72 4.67
N LYS A 50 -8.61 11.67 5.35
CA LYS A 50 -9.32 11.42 6.61
C LYS A 50 -10.52 10.49 6.46
N GLU A 51 -11.11 10.42 5.28
CA GLU A 51 -12.23 9.54 5.00
C GLU A 51 -11.78 8.26 4.32
N PRO A 52 -12.17 7.08 4.82
CA PRO A 52 -11.83 5.82 4.16
C PRO A 52 -12.37 5.77 2.72
N THR A 53 -11.52 5.43 1.78
CA THR A 53 -11.91 5.36 0.38
C THR A 53 -12.83 4.15 0.12
N ILE A 54 -13.98 4.40 -0.47
CA ILE A 54 -14.93 3.33 -0.87
C ILE A 54 -14.32 2.51 -2.02
N GLY A 55 -14.50 1.19 -1.99
CA GLY A 55 -13.98 0.28 -3.03
C GLY A 55 -12.52 -0.11 -2.84
N VAL A 56 -11.97 0.14 -1.67
CA VAL A 56 -10.63 -0.32 -1.29
C VAL A 56 -10.72 -1.36 -0.18
N LEU A 57 -10.11 -2.50 -0.42
CA LEU A 57 -9.97 -3.56 0.57
C LEU A 57 -8.73 -3.29 1.41
N TYR A 58 -8.88 -2.62 2.55
CA TYR A 58 -7.79 -2.33 3.46
C TYR A 58 -7.58 -3.38 4.55
N ARG A 59 -6.33 -3.59 4.93
CA ARG A 59 -5.90 -4.32 6.12
C ARG A 59 -4.89 -3.48 6.90
N SER A 60 -5.08 -3.42 8.20
CA SER A 60 -4.08 -2.92 9.13
C SER A 60 -3.04 -4.01 9.36
N ILE A 61 -1.79 -3.62 9.55
CA ILE A 61 -0.66 -4.51 9.76
C ILE A 61 -0.15 -4.32 11.17
N ALA A 62 -0.23 -5.37 11.99
CA ALA A 62 0.25 -5.36 13.36
C ALA A 62 1.35 -6.38 13.60
N LEU A 63 2.26 -6.09 14.52
CA LEU A 63 3.24 -7.05 15.01
C LEU A 63 2.54 -8.15 15.83
N ARG A 64 2.90 -9.41 15.60
CA ARG A 64 2.28 -10.54 16.31
C ARG A 64 2.62 -10.60 17.78
N ASP A 65 3.78 -10.14 18.16
CA ASP A 65 4.29 -10.21 19.53
C ASP A 65 3.78 -9.09 20.43
N THR A 66 3.60 -7.88 19.88
CA THR A 66 3.19 -6.72 20.66
C THR A 66 1.76 -6.24 20.35
N GLY A 67 1.21 -6.58 19.18
CA GLY A 67 -0.05 -6.05 18.67
C GLY A 67 0.04 -4.61 18.15
N GLU A 68 1.26 -4.07 18.06
CA GLU A 68 1.51 -2.69 17.64
C GLU A 68 1.32 -2.55 16.13
N THR A 69 0.56 -1.55 15.71
CA THR A 69 0.32 -1.25 14.29
C THR A 69 1.60 -0.70 13.65
N VAL A 70 1.96 -1.22 12.49
CA VAL A 70 3.20 -0.85 11.79
C VAL A 70 2.96 -0.32 10.38
N GLY A 71 1.72 -0.35 9.91
CA GLY A 71 1.38 0.09 8.58
C GLY A 71 0.02 -0.40 8.11
N TYR A 72 -0.22 -0.28 6.83
CA TYR A 72 -1.41 -0.80 6.18
C TYR A 72 -1.10 -1.31 4.78
N ILE A 73 -2.00 -2.12 4.25
CA ILE A 73 -2.01 -2.61 2.88
C ILE A 73 -3.44 -2.70 2.37
N GLY A 74 -3.64 -2.40 1.10
CA GLY A 74 -4.96 -2.49 0.48
C GLY A 74 -4.88 -2.68 -1.02
N VAL A 75 -6.03 -2.90 -1.63
CA VAL A 75 -6.18 -2.98 -3.06
C VAL A 75 -7.43 -2.22 -3.51
N TYR A 76 -7.30 -1.40 -4.53
CA TYR A 76 -8.42 -0.84 -5.26
C TYR A 76 -8.99 -1.94 -6.15
N GLU A 77 -10.13 -2.53 -5.74
CA GLU A 77 -10.66 -3.75 -6.35
C GLU A 77 -11.03 -3.59 -7.83
N GLU A 78 -11.49 -2.40 -8.26
CA GLU A 78 -11.82 -2.14 -9.66
C GLU A 78 -10.61 -2.18 -10.59
N GLU A 79 -9.43 -1.84 -10.09
CA GLU A 79 -8.19 -1.73 -10.86
C GLU A 79 -7.19 -2.85 -10.53
N ASP A 80 -7.44 -3.64 -9.49
CA ASP A 80 -6.51 -4.58 -8.87
C ASP A 80 -5.19 -3.90 -8.46
N ASN A 81 -5.28 -2.60 -8.10
CA ASN A 81 -4.11 -1.78 -7.81
C ASN A 81 -3.77 -1.81 -6.32
N LEU A 82 -2.59 -2.34 -6.02
CA LEU A 82 -2.06 -2.50 -4.67
C LEU A 82 -1.55 -1.17 -4.11
N GLU A 83 -1.97 -0.86 -2.90
CA GLU A 83 -1.45 0.22 -2.08
C GLU A 83 -0.89 -0.34 -0.77
N PHE A 84 0.27 0.14 -0.33
CA PHE A 84 0.88 -0.30 0.92
C PHE A 84 1.73 0.81 1.53
N TYR A 85 1.80 0.82 2.86
CA TYR A 85 2.54 1.81 3.60
C TYR A 85 3.03 1.23 4.93
N VAL A 86 4.33 1.34 5.17
CA VAL A 86 4.94 0.99 6.45
C VAL A 86 5.36 2.27 7.14
N PHE A 87 4.95 2.45 8.39
CA PHE A 87 5.29 3.60 9.21
C PHE A 87 6.80 3.78 9.29
N ARG A 88 7.26 5.02 9.30
CA ARG A 88 8.67 5.39 9.16
C ARG A 88 9.61 4.64 10.11
N GLU A 89 9.23 4.51 11.37
CA GLU A 89 9.99 3.86 12.44
C GLU A 89 10.12 2.35 12.28
N TYR A 90 9.26 1.72 11.46
CA TYR A 90 9.26 0.28 11.20
C TYR A 90 9.90 -0.11 9.86
N ARG A 91 10.34 0.86 9.06
CA ARG A 91 10.98 0.60 7.77
C ARG A 91 12.32 -0.12 7.92
N ARG A 92 12.80 -0.73 6.82
CA ARG A 92 14.07 -1.48 6.73
C ARG A 92 14.13 -2.73 7.60
N ARG A 93 12.98 -3.26 8.04
CA ARG A 93 12.87 -4.50 8.80
C ARG A 93 12.29 -5.65 7.98
N HIS A 94 12.13 -5.44 6.67
CA HIS A 94 11.54 -6.39 5.73
C HIS A 94 10.05 -6.72 5.98
N TYR A 95 9.34 -5.94 6.78
CA TYR A 95 7.90 -6.13 6.99
C TYR A 95 7.13 -5.96 5.69
N CYS A 96 7.47 -4.96 4.87
CA CYS A 96 6.80 -4.68 3.62
C CYS A 96 6.81 -5.88 2.65
N SER A 97 7.93 -6.56 2.47
CA SER A 97 7.99 -7.76 1.61
C SER A 97 7.20 -8.94 2.16
N GLU A 98 7.14 -9.08 3.49
CA GLU A 98 6.38 -10.13 4.17
C GLU A 98 4.87 -9.89 4.03
N GLU A 99 4.39 -8.68 4.30
CA GLU A 99 2.99 -8.31 4.19
C GLU A 99 2.47 -8.38 2.75
N VAL A 100 3.19 -7.78 1.79
CA VAL A 100 2.81 -7.76 0.38
C VAL A 100 2.71 -9.18 -0.16
N GLY A 101 3.72 -10.03 0.10
CA GLY A 101 3.69 -11.41 -0.36
C GLY A 101 2.53 -12.23 0.22
N ALA A 102 2.18 -12.02 1.48
CA ALA A 102 1.06 -12.70 2.13
C ALA A 102 -0.30 -12.18 1.65
N PHE A 103 -0.44 -10.86 1.54
CA PHE A 103 -1.67 -10.22 1.10
C PHE A 103 -2.04 -10.61 -0.33
N ILE A 104 -1.08 -10.55 -1.27
CA ILE A 104 -1.33 -10.91 -2.68
C ILE A 104 -1.83 -12.34 -2.80
N LYS A 105 -1.22 -13.30 -2.10
CA LYS A 105 -1.67 -14.68 -2.11
C LYS A 105 -3.12 -14.83 -1.63
N ALA A 106 -3.48 -14.13 -0.55
CA ALA A 106 -4.83 -14.16 -0.01
C ALA A 106 -5.84 -13.46 -0.93
N TYR A 107 -5.43 -12.37 -1.59
CA TYR A 107 -6.26 -11.65 -2.56
C TYR A 107 -6.52 -12.50 -3.80
N LEU A 108 -5.49 -12.97 -4.48
CA LEU A 108 -5.61 -13.77 -5.71
C LEU A 108 -6.39 -15.07 -5.49
N SER A 109 -6.22 -15.71 -4.33
CA SER A 109 -6.96 -16.93 -3.98
C SER A 109 -8.42 -16.69 -3.56
N GLY A 110 -8.88 -15.46 -3.52
CA GLY A 110 -10.24 -15.10 -3.12
C GLY A 110 -10.53 -15.23 -1.62
N VAL A 111 -9.51 -15.47 -0.80
CA VAL A 111 -9.69 -15.57 0.67
C VAL A 111 -10.23 -14.28 1.26
N LEU A 112 -9.83 -13.13 0.71
CA LEU A 112 -10.22 -11.82 1.19
C LEU A 112 -11.56 -11.32 0.62
N THR A 113 -11.89 -11.67 -0.62
CA THR A 113 -13.02 -11.10 -1.37
C THR A 113 -14.12 -12.10 -1.64
N GLY A 114 -13.85 -13.40 -1.49
CA GLY A 114 -14.74 -14.47 -1.93
C GLY A 114 -14.72 -14.73 -3.44
N THR A 115 -13.91 -13.99 -4.20
CA THR A 115 -13.78 -14.08 -5.65
C THR A 115 -12.30 -14.25 -6.01
N LEU A 116 -12.00 -15.16 -6.96
CA LEU A 116 -10.66 -15.34 -7.50
C LEU A 116 -10.29 -14.13 -8.35
N HIS A 117 -9.07 -13.65 -8.17
CA HIS A 117 -8.47 -12.60 -8.99
C HIS A 117 -7.30 -13.17 -9.79
N ASP A 118 -7.07 -12.67 -10.98
CA ASP A 118 -6.03 -13.18 -11.89
C ASP A 118 -4.82 -12.25 -12.02
N ARG A 119 -4.89 -11.09 -11.38
CA ARG A 119 -3.81 -10.10 -11.44
C ARG A 119 -3.77 -9.22 -10.18
N VAL A 120 -2.61 -8.64 -9.95
CA VAL A 120 -2.39 -7.48 -9.07
C VAL A 120 -1.38 -6.57 -9.76
N ILE A 121 -1.65 -5.29 -9.78
CA ILE A 121 -0.71 -4.27 -10.24
C ILE A 121 -0.29 -3.39 -9.06
N ALA A 122 0.83 -2.70 -9.20
CA ALA A 122 1.26 -1.66 -8.26
C ALA A 122 1.86 -0.50 -9.04
N GLU A 123 1.54 0.71 -8.63
CA GLU A 123 2.15 1.92 -9.16
C GLU A 123 3.03 2.55 -8.09
N THR A 124 4.24 2.95 -8.45
CA THR A 124 5.16 3.65 -7.55
C THR A 124 5.92 4.74 -8.29
N LEU A 125 6.21 5.83 -7.60
CA LEU A 125 7.00 6.92 -8.16
C LEU A 125 8.39 6.43 -8.57
N TRP A 126 8.96 7.02 -9.62
CA TRP A 126 10.33 6.73 -10.05
C TRP A 126 11.36 6.98 -8.95
N GLU A 127 11.15 8.02 -8.16
CA GLU A 127 12.01 8.38 -7.03
C GLU A 127 11.90 7.38 -5.87
N ASN A 128 10.81 6.62 -5.81
CA ASN A 128 10.61 5.57 -4.80
C ASN A 128 11.23 4.23 -5.24
N GLY A 129 12.52 4.27 -5.56
CA GLY A 129 13.28 3.08 -5.92
C GLY A 129 13.18 1.92 -4.93
N PRO A 130 13.24 2.18 -3.61
CA PRO A 130 13.06 1.12 -2.61
C PRO A 130 11.76 0.35 -2.72
N ALA A 131 10.64 1.01 -3.01
CA ALA A 131 9.35 0.34 -3.22
C ALA A 131 9.38 -0.53 -4.48
N ALA A 132 9.88 0.00 -5.60
CA ALA A 132 10.01 -0.75 -6.85
C ALA A 132 10.90 -2.00 -6.69
N GLU A 133 12.04 -1.88 -6.00
CA GLU A 133 12.93 -3.02 -5.75
C GLU A 133 12.30 -4.06 -4.81
N MET A 134 11.55 -3.63 -3.81
CA MET A 134 10.81 -4.53 -2.93
C MET A 134 9.75 -5.30 -3.72
N LEU A 135 8.95 -4.61 -4.55
CA LEU A 135 7.93 -5.23 -5.40
C LEU A 135 8.53 -6.28 -6.36
N LYS A 136 9.65 -5.97 -7.00
CA LYS A 136 10.37 -6.94 -7.84
C LYS A 136 10.81 -8.19 -7.08
N ARG A 137 11.29 -8.03 -5.84
CA ARG A 137 11.69 -9.17 -5.00
C ARG A 137 10.54 -10.09 -4.61
N VAL A 138 9.32 -9.55 -4.48
CA VAL A 138 8.14 -10.36 -4.17
C VAL A 138 7.44 -10.93 -5.41
N GLY A 139 7.94 -10.65 -6.62
CA GLY A 139 7.48 -11.26 -7.86
C GLY A 139 6.82 -10.31 -8.87
N PHE A 140 6.87 -9.00 -8.64
CA PHE A 140 6.40 -8.07 -9.65
C PHE A 140 7.42 -7.89 -10.78
N VAL A 141 6.92 -7.75 -11.98
CA VAL A 141 7.71 -7.37 -13.16
C VAL A 141 7.24 -6.03 -13.70
N SER A 142 8.12 -5.33 -14.40
CA SER A 142 7.76 -4.07 -15.04
C SER A 142 6.73 -4.31 -16.13
N ASP A 143 5.56 -3.67 -16.02
CA ASP A 143 4.55 -3.66 -17.07
C ASP A 143 4.95 -2.61 -18.11
N ALA A 144 5.34 -3.06 -19.32
CA ALA A 144 5.82 -2.20 -20.41
C ALA A 144 4.76 -1.19 -20.93
N VAL A 145 3.52 -1.26 -20.46
CA VAL A 145 2.40 -0.40 -20.90
C VAL A 145 2.18 0.82 -20.00
N GLY A 146 2.86 0.92 -18.86
CA GLY A 146 2.44 1.82 -17.82
C GLY A 146 3.43 2.87 -17.34
N PHE A 147 3.82 3.82 -18.17
CA PHE A 147 4.37 5.08 -17.66
C PHE A 147 3.23 6.09 -17.49
N LYS A 148 2.86 6.37 -16.24
CA LYS A 148 1.97 7.48 -15.94
C LYS A 148 2.85 8.69 -15.61
N LEU A 149 2.78 9.73 -16.44
CA LEU A 149 3.39 11.01 -16.14
C LEU A 149 2.37 11.86 -15.40
N SER A 150 2.74 12.39 -14.25
CA SER A 150 1.97 13.38 -13.51
C SER A 150 2.76 14.67 -13.38
N GLU A 151 2.09 15.81 -13.47
CA GLU A 151 2.67 17.10 -13.12
C GLU A 151 2.44 17.37 -11.64
N ASN A 152 3.51 17.65 -10.90
CA ASN A 152 3.39 18.20 -9.56
C ASN A 152 3.22 19.72 -9.59
N ARG A 153 2.93 20.35 -8.42
CA ARG A 153 2.68 21.78 -8.32
C ARG A 153 3.85 22.69 -8.75
N GLU A 154 5.04 22.17 -8.83
CA GLU A 154 6.25 22.89 -9.26
C GLU A 154 6.50 22.74 -10.77
N ASN A 155 5.55 22.23 -11.55
CA ASN A 155 5.70 21.85 -12.96
C ASN A 155 6.82 20.82 -13.21
N ASN A 156 7.21 20.07 -12.21
CA ASN A 156 8.09 18.93 -12.42
C ASN A 156 7.28 17.73 -12.90
N ILE A 157 7.75 17.09 -13.93
CA ILE A 157 7.14 15.85 -14.41
C ILE A 157 7.65 14.71 -13.55
N THR A 158 6.76 14.13 -12.74
CA THR A 158 7.03 12.90 -12.03
C THR A 158 6.53 11.72 -12.83
N GLY A 159 7.34 10.68 -12.94
CA GLY A 159 6.94 9.44 -13.57
C GLY A 159 6.61 8.38 -12.53
N THR A 160 5.75 7.45 -12.89
CA THR A 160 5.46 6.27 -12.08
C THR A 160 5.88 5.00 -12.82
N TRP A 161 6.42 4.04 -12.06
CA TRP A 161 6.56 2.67 -12.52
C TRP A 161 5.23 1.95 -12.32
N ARG A 162 4.78 1.25 -13.34
CA ARG A 162 3.71 0.28 -13.20
C ARG A 162 4.31 -1.12 -13.23
N LEU A 163 3.98 -1.89 -12.22
CA LEU A 163 4.48 -3.25 -12.00
C LEU A 163 3.28 -4.19 -11.91
N LYS A 164 3.39 -5.37 -12.51
CA LYS A 164 2.39 -6.43 -12.47
C LYS A 164 2.97 -7.63 -11.75
N TYR A 165 2.18 -8.25 -10.87
CA TYR A 165 2.55 -9.52 -10.25
C TYR A 165 2.37 -10.68 -11.25
N GLU A 166 3.37 -11.53 -11.34
CA GLU A 166 3.37 -12.75 -12.17
C GLU A 166 3.42 -14.02 -11.32
#